data_fffe2ed84b028d1b4205a48e0be50ad9
#
_entry.id   fffe2ed84b028d1b4205a48e0be50ad9
#
_cell.length_a   1.000
_cell.length_b   1.000
_cell.length_c   1.000
_cell.angle_alpha   90.00
_cell.angle_beta   90.00
_cell.angle_gamma   90.00
#
_symmetry.space_group_name_H-M   'P 1'
#
loop_
_entity.id
_entity.type
_entity.pdbx_description
1 polymer ?
#
loop_
_entity_poly.entity_id
_entity_poly.type
_entity_poly.pdbx_seq_one_letter_code
_entity_poly.pdbx_strand_id
1 'polypeptide(L)'
;MKKRQETEQQKIGYFIRELREHRGMTQEEFAKALGTSQSSVPRMEKGEQNFTTELLLKISDVLNHKIVSLNDSIDFEINGGKKFSGSIKTNFSKNGSVGLLCASLLNIGVTTLHGIARIE
;
A
#
# COMPACT_ATOMS: atom_id res chain seq x y z
N MET A 1 -30.53 2.65 1.25
CA MET A 1 -29.68 2.94 0.07
C MET A 1 -28.56 1.88 0.00
N LYS A 2 -28.57 1.04 -1.03
CA LYS A 2 -27.46 0.08 -1.25
C LYS A 2 -26.20 0.89 -1.59
N LYS A 3 -25.18 0.86 -0.73
CA LYS A 3 -23.83 1.33 -1.09
C LYS A 3 -23.40 0.55 -2.33
N ARG A 4 -23.24 1.21 -3.47
CA ARG A 4 -22.61 0.65 -4.66
C ARG A 4 -21.22 0.19 -4.23
N GLN A 5 -20.96 -1.11 -4.25
CA GLN A 5 -19.60 -1.61 -4.03
C GLN A 5 -18.74 -1.12 -5.18
N GLU A 6 -17.71 -0.33 -4.85
CA GLU A 6 -16.71 0.10 -5.83
C GLU A 6 -15.98 -1.13 -6.37
N THR A 7 -15.81 -1.19 -7.66
CA THR A 7 -15.02 -2.25 -8.29
C THR A 7 -13.53 -2.05 -8.00
N GLU A 8 -12.73 -3.13 -8.07
CA GLU A 8 -11.28 -3.02 -7.88
C GLU A 8 -10.64 -2.05 -8.89
N GLN A 9 -11.17 -1.99 -10.11
CA GLN A 9 -10.73 -1.03 -11.14
C GLN A 9 -10.99 0.42 -10.71
N GLN A 10 -12.14 0.68 -10.09
CA GLN A 10 -12.46 2.03 -9.58
C GLN A 10 -11.53 2.42 -8.43
N LYS A 11 -11.21 1.50 -7.54
CA LYS A 11 -10.26 1.73 -6.45
C LYS A 11 -8.86 2.05 -6.98
N ILE A 12 -8.38 1.28 -7.97
CA ILE A 12 -7.09 1.53 -8.63
C ILE A 12 -7.10 2.90 -9.31
N GLY A 13 -8.14 3.22 -10.07
CA GLY A 13 -8.28 4.51 -10.75
C GLY A 13 -8.27 5.69 -9.78
N TYR A 14 -9.02 5.59 -8.68
CA TYR A 14 -9.03 6.59 -7.63
C TYR A 14 -7.65 6.78 -6.99
N PHE A 15 -6.95 5.69 -6.68
CA PHE A 15 -5.61 5.72 -6.11
C PHE A 15 -4.59 6.39 -7.05
N ILE A 16 -4.65 6.09 -8.35
CA ILE A 16 -3.82 6.74 -9.37
C ILE A 16 -4.06 8.25 -9.40
N ARG A 17 -5.34 8.66 -9.33
CA ARG A 17 -5.70 10.07 -9.28
C ARG A 17 -5.11 10.77 -8.05
N GLU A 18 -5.25 10.18 -6.85
CA GLU A 18 -4.68 10.74 -5.62
C GLU A 18 -3.16 10.93 -5.73
N LEU A 19 -2.45 9.92 -6.24
CA LEU A 19 -1.00 9.99 -6.44
C LEU A 19 -0.60 11.09 -7.43
N ARG A 20 -1.34 11.24 -8.53
CA ARG A 20 -1.11 12.30 -9.51
C ARG A 20 -1.32 13.68 -8.88
N GLU A 21 -2.43 13.87 -8.19
CA GLU A 21 -2.76 15.13 -7.51
C GLU A 21 -1.75 15.47 -6.41
N HIS A 22 -1.34 14.48 -5.64
CA HIS A 22 -0.31 14.66 -4.61
C HIS A 22 1.04 15.10 -5.21
N ARG A 23 1.31 14.74 -6.46
CA ARG A 23 2.49 15.20 -7.21
C ARG A 23 2.30 16.55 -7.90
N GLY A 24 1.13 17.15 -7.78
CA GLY A 24 0.79 18.42 -8.43
C GLY A 24 0.69 18.33 -9.94
N MET A 25 0.58 17.12 -10.51
CA MET A 25 0.47 16.94 -11.96
C MET A 25 -0.96 17.15 -12.46
N THR A 26 -1.09 17.89 -13.56
CA THR A 26 -2.35 17.96 -14.30
C THR A 26 -2.61 16.67 -15.08
N GLN A 27 -3.86 16.43 -15.47
CA GLN A 27 -4.19 15.26 -16.30
C GLN A 27 -3.48 15.30 -17.67
N GLU A 28 -3.21 16.49 -18.20
CA GLU A 28 -2.48 16.69 -19.45
C GLU A 28 -1.01 16.31 -19.31
N GLU A 29 -0.34 16.79 -18.26
CA GLU A 29 1.06 16.43 -17.95
C GLU A 29 1.22 14.94 -17.71
N PHE A 30 0.27 14.34 -17.00
CA PHE A 30 0.27 12.91 -16.73
C PHE A 30 0.05 12.09 -18.02
N ALA A 31 -0.88 12.50 -18.90
CA ALA A 31 -1.09 11.87 -20.20
C ALA A 31 0.17 11.92 -21.05
N LYS A 32 0.82 13.09 -21.10
CA LYS A 32 2.07 13.29 -21.84
C LYS A 32 3.20 12.40 -21.31
N ALA A 33 3.34 12.31 -20.00
CA ALA A 33 4.35 11.45 -19.34
C ALA A 33 4.11 9.95 -19.61
N LEU A 34 2.86 9.52 -19.66
CA LEU A 34 2.48 8.14 -19.99
C LEU A 34 2.55 7.82 -21.48
N GLY A 35 2.66 8.84 -22.35
CA GLY A 35 2.57 8.66 -23.81
C GLY A 35 1.17 8.27 -24.29
N THR A 36 0.13 8.76 -23.62
CA THR A 36 -1.28 8.48 -23.93
C THR A 36 -2.06 9.77 -24.24
N SER A 37 -3.30 9.62 -24.70
CA SER A 37 -4.18 10.78 -24.94
C SER A 37 -4.69 11.36 -23.62
N GLN A 38 -4.86 12.68 -23.57
CA GLN A 38 -5.43 13.37 -22.41
C GLN A 38 -6.82 12.80 -22.04
N SER A 39 -7.64 12.43 -23.02
CA SER A 39 -8.97 11.85 -22.79
C SER A 39 -8.94 10.46 -22.14
N SER A 40 -7.81 9.75 -22.18
CA SER A 40 -7.65 8.44 -21.53
C SER A 40 -7.48 8.57 -20.02
N VAL A 41 -6.89 9.66 -19.54
CA VAL A 41 -6.61 9.83 -18.10
C VAL A 41 -7.88 9.91 -17.26
N PRO A 42 -8.92 10.72 -17.59
CA PRO A 42 -10.17 10.72 -16.84
C PRO A 42 -10.86 9.34 -16.77
N ARG A 43 -10.80 8.56 -17.86
CA ARG A 43 -11.36 7.20 -17.90
C ARG A 43 -10.57 6.24 -17.01
N MET A 44 -9.25 6.36 -17.01
CA MET A 44 -8.36 5.62 -16.14
C MET A 44 -8.69 5.91 -14.68
N GLU A 45 -8.76 7.18 -14.29
CA GLU A 45 -9.03 7.63 -12.93
C GLU A 45 -10.42 7.24 -12.42
N LYS A 46 -11.37 7.04 -13.32
CA LYS A 46 -12.72 6.52 -13.00
C LYS A 46 -12.79 4.99 -12.95
N GLY A 47 -11.71 4.30 -13.35
CA GLY A 47 -11.71 2.84 -13.47
C GLY A 47 -12.58 2.32 -14.62
N GLU A 48 -12.77 3.11 -15.66
CA GLU A 48 -13.57 2.77 -16.84
C GLU A 48 -12.75 2.05 -17.92
N GLN A 49 -11.54 1.60 -17.59
CA GLN A 49 -10.68 0.83 -18.47
C GLN A 49 -9.96 -0.28 -17.73
N ASN A 50 -9.50 -1.28 -18.48
CA ASN A 50 -8.69 -2.35 -17.92
C ASN A 50 -7.25 -1.86 -17.67
N PHE A 51 -6.71 -2.25 -16.52
CA PHE A 51 -5.32 -2.01 -16.17
C PHE A 51 -4.50 -3.24 -16.54
N THR A 52 -3.65 -3.10 -17.55
CA THR A 52 -2.64 -4.13 -17.85
C THR A 52 -1.44 -3.96 -16.92
N THR A 53 -0.71 -5.04 -16.65
CA THR A 53 0.51 -4.97 -15.83
C THR A 53 1.51 -3.98 -16.40
N GLU A 54 1.65 -3.93 -17.74
CA GLU A 54 2.54 -2.99 -18.43
C GLU A 54 2.13 -1.52 -18.16
N LEU A 55 0.83 -1.22 -18.21
CA LEU A 55 0.31 0.12 -17.94
C LEU A 55 0.56 0.50 -16.48
N LEU A 56 0.33 -0.41 -15.53
CA LEU A 56 0.58 -0.17 -14.10
C LEU A 56 2.05 0.07 -13.80
N LEU A 57 2.97 -0.63 -14.48
CA LEU A 57 4.41 -0.38 -14.36
C LEU A 57 4.78 1.00 -14.88
N LYS A 58 4.27 1.42 -16.04
CA LYS A 58 4.50 2.78 -16.58
C LYS A 58 3.95 3.86 -15.63
N ILE A 59 2.78 3.64 -15.06
CA ILE A 59 2.20 4.56 -14.06
C ILE A 59 3.09 4.64 -12.82
N SER A 60 3.59 3.49 -12.35
CA SER A 60 4.52 3.43 -11.22
C SER A 60 5.77 4.26 -11.46
N ASP A 61 6.35 4.17 -12.65
CA ASP A 61 7.55 4.94 -13.03
C ASP A 61 7.27 6.44 -13.10
N VAL A 62 6.19 6.84 -13.78
CA VAL A 62 5.80 8.25 -13.94
C VAL A 62 5.48 8.89 -12.58
N LEU A 63 4.74 8.19 -11.74
CA LEU A 63 4.40 8.66 -10.41
C LEU A 63 5.50 8.38 -9.38
N ASN A 64 6.61 7.72 -9.77
CA ASN A 64 7.67 7.27 -8.88
C ASN A 64 7.09 6.66 -7.57
N HIS A 65 6.08 5.84 -7.73
CA HIS A 65 5.38 5.16 -6.65
C HIS A 65 5.11 3.72 -7.06
N LYS A 66 5.53 2.78 -6.23
CA LYS A 66 5.41 1.36 -6.52
C LYS A 66 3.96 0.90 -6.40
N ILE A 67 3.23 0.85 -7.52
CA ILE A 67 1.83 0.39 -7.57
C ILE A 67 1.75 -1.13 -7.66
N VAL A 68 2.68 -1.75 -8.40
CA VAL A 68 2.80 -3.21 -8.53
C VAL A 68 4.19 -3.63 -8.12
N SER A 69 4.29 -4.65 -7.28
CA SER A 69 5.54 -5.31 -6.95
C SER A 69 5.55 -6.71 -7.56
N LEU A 70 6.52 -6.99 -8.41
CA LEU A 70 6.78 -8.31 -8.97
C LEU A 70 7.77 -9.12 -8.11
N ASN A 71 8.14 -8.61 -6.93
CA ASN A 71 9.05 -9.31 -6.02
C ASN A 71 8.26 -10.20 -5.06
N ASP A 72 8.82 -11.36 -4.73
CA ASP A 72 8.30 -12.29 -3.71
C ASP A 72 8.43 -11.73 -2.27
N SER A 73 8.87 -10.49 -2.10
CA SER A 73 8.96 -9.83 -0.81
C SER A 73 7.64 -9.16 -0.44
N ILE A 74 7.15 -9.47 0.73
CA ILE A 74 6.00 -8.77 1.33
C ILE A 74 6.56 -7.50 1.99
N ASP A 75 6.28 -6.35 1.40
CA ASP A 75 6.63 -5.06 1.98
C ASP A 75 5.49 -4.60 2.89
N PHE A 76 5.82 -4.28 4.13
CA PHE A 76 4.87 -3.71 5.09
C PHE A 76 5.16 -2.22 5.25
N GLU A 77 4.19 -1.37 4.92
CA GLU A 77 4.23 0.04 5.28
C GLU A 77 3.52 0.24 6.63
N ILE A 78 4.28 0.67 7.63
CA ILE A 78 3.75 0.89 8.98
C ILE A 78 3.70 2.40 9.23
N ASN A 79 2.50 2.97 9.15
CA ASN A 79 2.25 4.35 9.57
C ASN A 79 2.17 4.41 11.10
N GLY A 80 3.25 4.86 11.71
CA GLY A 80 3.37 5.00 13.17
C GLY A 80 2.54 6.18 13.72
N GLY A 81 2.75 6.51 15.00
CA GLY A 81 2.16 7.67 15.67
C GLY A 81 0.84 7.43 16.38
N LYS A 82 0.28 6.22 16.34
CA LYS A 82 -0.89 5.84 17.14
C LYS A 82 -0.45 4.97 18.32
N LYS A 83 -1.00 5.26 19.51
CA LYS A 83 -0.84 4.37 20.67
C LYS A 83 -1.68 3.12 20.45
N PHE A 84 -1.05 1.96 20.49
CA PHE A 84 -1.76 0.69 20.42
C PHE A 84 -2.19 0.27 21.83
N SER A 85 -3.43 -0.17 21.96
CA SER A 85 -3.97 -0.78 23.17
C SER A 85 -4.79 -2.00 22.75
N GLY A 86 -4.44 -3.16 23.30
CA GLY A 86 -5.12 -4.41 22.98
C GLY A 86 -4.29 -5.63 23.34
N SER A 87 -4.85 -6.81 23.10
CA SER A 87 -4.16 -8.08 23.26
C SER A 87 -4.22 -8.89 21.97
N ILE A 88 -3.11 -9.49 21.58
CA ILE A 88 -3.02 -10.39 20.43
C ILE A 88 -2.58 -11.75 20.95
N LYS A 89 -3.31 -12.80 20.54
CA LYS A 89 -2.89 -14.18 20.78
C LYS A 89 -2.13 -14.67 19.54
N THR A 90 -0.85 -14.91 19.69
CA THR A 90 0.00 -15.39 18.59
C THR A 90 0.30 -16.88 18.75
N ASN A 91 0.63 -17.53 17.64
CA ASN A 91 1.20 -18.87 17.69
C ASN A 91 2.65 -18.81 18.17
N PHE A 92 3.05 -19.82 18.95
CA PHE A 92 4.42 -19.96 19.39
C PHE A 92 5.32 -20.29 18.19
N SER A 93 6.07 -19.32 17.72
CA SER A 93 7.12 -19.54 16.72
C SER A 93 8.39 -18.81 17.11
N LYS A 94 9.53 -19.41 16.81
CA LYS A 94 10.86 -18.84 17.08
C LYS A 94 11.02 -17.48 16.39
N ASN A 95 10.68 -17.40 15.11
CA ASN A 95 10.78 -16.18 14.32
C ASN A 95 9.80 -15.10 14.76
N GLY A 96 8.57 -15.48 15.16
CA GLY A 96 7.59 -14.55 15.72
C GLY A 96 8.06 -13.95 17.05
N SER A 97 8.73 -14.72 17.89
CA SER A 97 9.30 -14.25 19.17
C SER A 97 10.38 -13.19 18.95
N VAL A 98 11.26 -13.39 17.96
CA VAL A 98 12.31 -12.42 17.59
C VAL A 98 11.68 -11.14 17.06
N GLY A 99 10.68 -11.23 16.19
CA GLY A 99 9.97 -10.05 15.66
C GLY A 99 9.29 -9.24 16.76
N LEU A 100 8.63 -9.89 17.73
CA LEU A 100 8.01 -9.22 18.87
C LEU A 100 9.05 -8.56 19.79
N LEU A 101 10.21 -9.21 20.01
CA LEU A 101 11.29 -8.64 20.79
C LEU A 101 11.84 -7.37 20.12
N CYS A 102 12.08 -7.40 18.81
CA CYS A 102 12.52 -6.23 18.07
C CYS A 102 11.48 -5.10 18.11
N ALA A 103 10.18 -5.40 17.95
CA ALA A 103 9.11 -4.42 18.05
C ALA A 103 9.01 -3.80 19.45
N SER A 104 9.33 -4.55 20.52
CA SER A 104 9.31 -4.04 21.89
C SER A 104 10.35 -2.95 22.15
N LEU A 105 11.47 -2.96 21.42
CA LEU A 105 12.51 -1.93 21.52
C LEU A 105 12.06 -0.55 21.00
N LEU A 106 11.00 -0.50 20.21
CA LEU A 106 10.39 0.75 19.71
C LEU A 106 9.41 1.36 20.70
N ASN A 107 9.11 0.68 21.80
CA ASN A 107 8.19 1.17 22.82
C ASN A 107 8.95 1.94 23.90
N ILE A 108 8.50 3.14 24.24
CA ILE A 108 9.09 3.98 25.30
C ILE A 108 8.70 3.48 26.71
N GLY A 109 7.70 2.60 26.82
CA GLY A 109 7.19 2.06 28.07
C GLY A 109 7.71 0.65 28.38
N VAL A 110 7.22 0.08 29.49
CA VAL A 110 7.50 -1.31 29.85
C VAL A 110 6.72 -2.25 28.93
N THR A 111 7.39 -3.18 28.29
CA THR A 111 6.78 -4.24 27.48
C THR A 111 7.01 -5.59 28.15
N THR A 112 5.94 -6.33 28.42
CA THR A 112 6.01 -7.68 28.98
C THR A 112 5.61 -8.70 27.92
N LEU A 113 6.49 -9.63 27.61
CA LEU A 113 6.24 -10.71 26.66
C LEU A 113 6.01 -12.02 27.42
N HIS A 114 4.87 -12.67 27.22
CA HIS A 114 4.52 -13.97 27.81
C HIS A 114 4.59 -15.07 26.75
N GLY A 115 5.01 -16.26 27.17
CA GLY A 115 4.98 -17.46 26.31
C GLY A 115 5.95 -17.40 25.13
N ILE A 116 7.13 -16.84 25.33
CA ILE A 116 8.18 -16.81 24.30
C ILE A 116 8.71 -18.23 24.08
N ALA A 117 8.88 -18.63 22.81
CA ALA A 117 9.49 -19.90 22.44
C ALA A 117 10.94 -19.95 22.98
N ARG A 118 11.31 -21.06 23.64
CA ARG A 118 12.71 -21.27 24.04
C ARG A 118 13.60 -21.36 22.82
N ILE A 119 14.64 -20.57 22.81
CA ILE A 119 15.72 -20.61 21.83
C ILE A 119 16.81 -21.49 22.44
N GLU A 120 16.87 -22.74 21.98
CA GLU A 120 18.00 -23.63 22.24
C GLU A 120 19.07 -23.46 21.19
#